data_321ca006eb40cf0e9f5acd74830f301c
#
_entry.id   321ca006eb40cf0e9f5acd74830f301c
#
_cell.length_a   1.000
_cell.length_b   1.000
_cell.length_c   1.000
_cell.angle_alpha   90.00
_cell.angle_beta   90.00
_cell.angle_gamma   90.00
#
_symmetry.space_group_name_H-M   'P 1'
#
loop_
_entity.id
_entity.type
_entity.pdbx_description
1 polymer ?
#
loop_
_entity_poly.entity_id
_entity_poly.type
_entity_poly.pdbx_seq_one_letter_code
_entity_poly.pdbx_strand_id
1 'polypeptide(L)'
;MTFILSGFADEISPDLDDQLAILGAESISHLELRSVWSTNVADLSGSQLASFRHALDDAGVRVSAIGSPIGKIELEAPLGPELERMRCVADIASELGTQIVRVFSFFVPPGAPPERHRRQVIDRMFALTEIAEDRGLILAHENEKEIYGDRPERCADLITAVGSPAFRATFDAANFVQCGVQPHTEGYGLLRPYLVYLQVKDALAATGEVVPAGQGDGQVGETLSALRDSGFEGYVSLEPHLGEAGRYGGFSGPQGFRRAAQALKALLDELSISYQ
;
A
#
# COMPACT_ATOMS: atom_id res chain seq x y z
N MET A 1 19.21 4.06 11.97
CA MET A 1 17.90 4.17 11.35
C MET A 1 17.80 3.06 10.33
N THR A 2 16.78 2.20 10.40
CA THR A 2 16.70 0.97 9.60
C THR A 2 15.29 0.86 9.03
N PHE A 3 15.17 0.77 7.70
CA PHE A 3 13.88 0.49 7.06
C PHE A 3 13.51 -0.98 7.25
N ILE A 4 12.22 -1.25 7.41
CA ILE A 4 11.72 -2.61 7.50
C ILE A 4 11.16 -3.00 6.13
N LEU A 5 11.79 -3.99 5.49
CA LEU A 5 11.33 -4.47 4.19
C LEU A 5 10.08 -5.33 4.35
N SER A 6 9.14 -5.11 3.44
CA SER A 6 7.90 -5.86 3.31
C SER A 6 7.56 -6.05 1.83
N GLY A 7 6.44 -6.72 1.54
CA GLY A 7 5.94 -6.82 0.17
C GLY A 7 4.60 -7.51 0.08
N PHE A 8 3.90 -7.25 -1.02
CA PHE A 8 2.69 -7.97 -1.40
C PHE A 8 3.05 -9.39 -1.84
N ALA A 9 2.96 -10.33 -0.91
CA ALA A 9 3.39 -11.71 -1.15
C ALA A 9 2.53 -12.45 -2.18
N ASP A 10 1.28 -12.06 -2.36
CA ASP A 10 0.40 -12.58 -3.41
C ASP A 10 0.85 -12.25 -4.84
N GLU A 11 1.78 -11.31 -5.00
CA GLU A 11 2.46 -11.08 -6.27
C GLU A 11 3.48 -12.18 -6.63
N ILE A 12 3.89 -12.98 -5.67
CA ILE A 12 4.80 -14.12 -5.86
C ILE A 12 4.02 -15.32 -6.40
N SER A 13 2.97 -15.70 -5.69
CA SER A 13 2.14 -16.88 -5.94
C SER A 13 0.83 -16.78 -5.17
N PRO A 14 -0.27 -17.39 -5.63
CA PRO A 14 -1.46 -17.57 -4.79
C PRO A 14 -1.24 -18.54 -3.61
N ASP A 15 -0.21 -19.38 -3.67
CA ASP A 15 0.10 -20.37 -2.65
C ASP A 15 0.97 -19.78 -1.54
N LEU A 16 0.59 -20.02 -0.27
CA LEU A 16 1.27 -19.45 0.90
C LEU A 16 2.70 -19.98 1.08
N ASP A 17 2.93 -21.27 0.81
CA ASP A 17 4.25 -21.87 1.01
C ASP A 17 5.25 -21.26 0.01
N ASP A 18 4.83 -21.02 -1.23
CA ASP A 18 5.63 -20.29 -2.22
C ASP A 18 5.92 -18.85 -1.79
N GLN A 19 4.89 -18.14 -1.27
CA GLN A 19 5.03 -16.79 -0.75
C GLN A 19 6.12 -16.72 0.32
N LEU A 20 6.00 -17.57 1.34
CA LEU A 20 6.93 -17.61 2.47
C LEU A 20 8.34 -18.06 2.05
N ALA A 21 8.45 -19.03 1.14
CA ALA A 21 9.75 -19.49 0.63
C ALA A 21 10.52 -18.38 -0.09
N ILE A 22 9.84 -17.56 -0.91
CA ILE A 22 10.49 -16.45 -1.62
C ILE A 22 10.82 -15.30 -0.69
N LEU A 23 9.93 -14.93 0.24
CA LEU A 23 10.22 -13.91 1.25
C LEU A 23 11.44 -14.31 2.09
N GLY A 24 11.50 -15.56 2.55
CA GLY A 24 12.65 -16.08 3.31
C GLY A 24 13.94 -16.07 2.49
N ALA A 25 13.89 -16.47 1.22
CA ALA A 25 15.06 -16.47 0.33
C ALA A 25 15.59 -15.04 0.07
N GLU A 26 14.70 -14.03 0.09
CA GLU A 26 15.05 -12.62 0.00
C GLU A 26 15.25 -11.95 1.36
N SER A 27 15.28 -12.70 2.47
CA SER A 27 15.44 -12.16 3.83
C SER A 27 14.45 -11.02 4.15
N ILE A 28 13.21 -11.13 3.69
CA ILE A 28 12.11 -10.22 3.98
C ILE A 28 11.25 -10.87 5.05
N SER A 29 11.19 -10.28 6.22
CA SER A 29 10.51 -10.83 7.40
C SER A 29 9.08 -10.30 7.61
N HIS A 30 8.60 -9.46 6.73
CA HIS A 30 7.26 -8.90 6.79
C HIS A 30 6.56 -9.00 5.44
N LEU A 31 5.24 -9.15 5.47
CA LEU A 31 4.40 -9.10 4.27
C LEU A 31 3.25 -8.10 4.44
N GLU A 32 2.82 -7.52 3.33
CA GLU A 32 1.57 -6.78 3.22
C GLU A 32 0.50 -7.75 2.70
N LEU A 33 -0.51 -8.04 3.53
CA LEU A 33 -1.50 -9.06 3.21
C LEU A 33 -2.64 -8.47 2.37
N ARG A 34 -2.67 -8.82 1.08
CA ARG A 34 -3.77 -8.50 0.15
C ARG A 34 -4.60 -9.74 -0.17
N SER A 35 -3.95 -10.84 -0.52
CA SER A 35 -4.61 -12.11 -0.75
C SER A 35 -3.69 -13.31 -0.48
N VAL A 36 -4.30 -14.46 -0.21
CA VAL A 36 -3.64 -15.75 -0.06
C VAL A 36 -4.62 -16.83 -0.50
N TRP A 37 -4.12 -17.94 -1.09
CA TRP A 37 -4.94 -19.02 -1.68
C TRP A 37 -6.03 -18.50 -2.63
N SER A 38 -5.68 -17.50 -3.45
CA SER A 38 -6.60 -16.81 -4.36
C SER A 38 -7.83 -16.18 -3.65
N THR A 39 -7.75 -15.93 -2.35
CA THR A 39 -8.81 -15.31 -1.53
C THR A 39 -8.34 -13.97 -1.02
N ASN A 40 -9.14 -12.92 -1.27
CA ASN A 40 -8.84 -11.59 -0.73
C ASN A 40 -8.89 -11.60 0.80
N VAL A 41 -8.05 -10.80 1.43
CA VAL A 41 -7.97 -10.70 2.90
C VAL A 41 -9.33 -10.45 3.55
N ALA A 42 -10.17 -9.61 2.95
CA ALA A 42 -11.49 -9.27 3.48
C ALA A 42 -12.52 -10.42 3.41
N ASP A 43 -12.20 -11.49 2.68
CA ASP A 43 -13.08 -12.64 2.44
C ASP A 43 -12.53 -13.94 3.07
N LEU A 44 -11.43 -13.86 3.83
CA LEU A 44 -10.85 -15.00 4.53
C LEU A 44 -11.80 -15.51 5.61
N SER A 45 -12.04 -16.81 5.62
CA SER A 45 -12.75 -17.46 6.73
C SER A 45 -11.90 -17.52 7.99
N GLY A 46 -12.51 -17.64 9.17
CA GLY A 46 -11.77 -17.76 10.43
C GLY A 46 -10.80 -18.95 10.45
N SER A 47 -11.14 -20.07 9.78
CA SER A 47 -10.23 -21.22 9.66
C SER A 47 -9.04 -20.94 8.77
N GLN A 48 -9.23 -20.24 7.66
CA GLN A 48 -8.14 -19.79 6.80
C GLN A 48 -7.22 -18.80 7.54
N LEU A 49 -7.80 -17.85 8.26
CA LEU A 49 -7.04 -16.88 9.03
C LEU A 49 -6.19 -17.54 10.12
N ALA A 50 -6.75 -18.51 10.84
CA ALA A 50 -6.02 -19.30 11.84
C ALA A 50 -4.87 -20.11 11.22
N SER A 51 -5.10 -20.76 10.07
CA SER A 51 -4.06 -21.50 9.34
C SER A 51 -2.97 -20.57 8.82
N PHE A 52 -3.34 -19.40 8.29
CA PHE A 52 -2.41 -18.38 7.82
C PHE A 52 -1.51 -17.88 8.96
N ARG A 53 -2.10 -17.52 10.10
CA ARG A 53 -1.35 -17.08 11.27
C ARG A 53 -0.34 -18.14 11.75
N HIS A 54 -0.77 -19.39 11.83
CA HIS A 54 0.12 -20.49 12.24
C HIS A 54 1.32 -20.63 11.29
N ALA A 55 1.09 -20.59 9.98
CA ALA A 55 2.16 -20.68 9.00
C ALA A 55 3.15 -19.48 9.07
N LEU A 56 2.62 -18.27 9.35
CA LEU A 56 3.47 -17.10 9.56
C LEU A 56 4.34 -17.25 10.82
N ASP A 57 3.75 -17.73 11.93
CA ASP A 57 4.47 -17.97 13.19
C ASP A 57 5.60 -18.98 12.98
N ASP A 58 5.33 -20.08 12.26
CA ASP A 58 6.32 -21.12 11.94
C ASP A 58 7.45 -20.58 11.05
N ALA A 59 7.14 -19.69 10.12
CA ALA A 59 8.11 -19.08 9.22
C ALA A 59 8.86 -17.86 9.81
N GLY A 60 8.43 -17.35 10.98
CA GLY A 60 8.98 -16.14 11.58
C GLY A 60 8.66 -14.86 10.79
N VAL A 61 7.59 -14.88 9.99
CA VAL A 61 7.11 -13.75 9.18
C VAL A 61 5.99 -13.02 9.90
N ARG A 62 5.91 -11.70 9.76
CA ARG A 62 4.86 -10.86 10.36
C ARG A 62 4.09 -10.10 9.30
N VAL A 63 2.92 -9.61 9.66
CA VAL A 63 2.12 -8.75 8.79
C VAL A 63 2.47 -7.29 9.07
N SER A 64 2.98 -6.59 8.06
CA SER A 64 3.29 -5.15 8.15
C SER A 64 2.04 -4.29 8.03
N ALA A 65 1.14 -4.66 7.13
CA ALA A 65 -0.13 -3.98 6.88
C ALA A 65 -1.14 -4.93 6.23
N ILE A 66 -2.41 -4.57 6.35
CA ILE A 66 -3.47 -5.18 5.53
C ILE A 66 -3.61 -4.38 4.24
N GLY A 67 -3.25 -4.97 3.10
CA GLY A 67 -3.47 -4.42 1.76
C GLY A 67 -4.94 -4.54 1.34
N SER A 68 -5.83 -3.85 2.05
CA SER A 68 -7.27 -4.03 1.94
C SER A 68 -7.86 -3.49 0.63
N PRO A 69 -9.03 -3.98 0.17
CA PRO A 69 -9.75 -3.40 -0.96
C PRO A 69 -10.63 -2.20 -0.57
N ILE A 70 -10.60 -1.76 0.70
CA ILE A 70 -11.45 -0.69 1.21
C ILE A 70 -11.23 0.61 0.42
N GLY A 71 -12.32 1.16 -0.10
CA GLY A 71 -12.31 2.37 -0.93
C GLY A 71 -12.01 2.12 -2.42
N LYS A 72 -11.74 0.88 -2.86
CA LYS A 72 -11.68 0.50 -4.29
C LYS A 72 -13.07 0.12 -4.85
N ILE A 73 -14.06 0.95 -4.56
CA ILE A 73 -15.43 0.84 -5.08
C ILE A 73 -15.84 2.17 -5.68
N GLU A 74 -16.90 2.15 -6.51
CA GLU A 74 -17.46 3.37 -7.07
C GLU A 74 -17.99 4.29 -5.96
N LEU A 75 -17.75 5.59 -6.08
CA LEU A 75 -18.16 6.57 -5.07
C LEU A 75 -19.66 6.59 -4.83
N GLU A 76 -20.47 6.24 -5.83
CA GLU A 76 -21.93 6.19 -5.73
C GLU A 76 -22.46 4.90 -5.11
N ALA A 77 -21.61 3.89 -4.92
CA ALA A 77 -22.00 2.64 -4.28
C ALA A 77 -22.47 2.86 -2.83
N PRO A 78 -23.41 2.06 -2.31
CA PRO A 78 -23.85 2.15 -0.92
C PRO A 78 -22.68 2.02 0.06
N LEU A 79 -22.56 2.94 1.02
CA LEU A 79 -21.48 2.94 2.01
C LEU A 79 -21.62 1.83 3.07
N GLY A 80 -22.83 1.43 3.43
CA GLY A 80 -23.09 0.46 4.49
C GLY A 80 -22.29 -0.84 4.34
N PRO A 81 -22.32 -1.53 3.19
CA PRO A 81 -21.52 -2.74 2.97
C PRO A 81 -20.01 -2.50 3.10
N GLU A 82 -19.52 -1.32 2.71
CA GLU A 82 -18.11 -0.97 2.82
C GLU A 82 -17.70 -0.77 4.29
N LEU A 83 -18.55 -0.17 5.11
CA LEU A 83 -18.33 -0.06 6.56
C LEU A 83 -18.32 -1.44 7.24
N GLU A 84 -19.19 -2.37 6.84
CA GLU A 84 -19.15 -3.74 7.35
C GLU A 84 -17.86 -4.44 6.95
N ARG A 85 -17.44 -4.31 5.70
CA ARG A 85 -16.16 -4.84 5.21
C ARG A 85 -14.97 -4.24 5.97
N MET A 86 -14.99 -2.94 6.26
CA MET A 86 -13.95 -2.30 7.07
C MET A 86 -13.89 -2.88 8.49
N ARG A 87 -15.03 -3.20 9.13
CA ARG A 87 -15.03 -3.85 10.44
C ARG A 87 -14.40 -5.24 10.39
N CYS A 88 -14.73 -6.05 9.38
CA CYS A 88 -14.09 -7.35 9.17
C CYS A 88 -12.57 -7.21 8.98
N VAL A 89 -12.12 -6.26 8.15
CA VAL A 89 -10.69 -5.98 7.94
C VAL A 89 -10.01 -5.53 9.23
N ALA A 90 -10.68 -4.72 10.04
CA ALA A 90 -10.15 -4.26 11.33
C ALA A 90 -10.01 -5.43 12.34
N ASP A 91 -10.95 -6.37 12.36
CA ASP A 91 -10.85 -7.58 13.19
C ASP A 91 -9.66 -8.45 12.74
N ILE A 92 -9.47 -8.64 11.44
CA ILE A 92 -8.35 -9.37 10.85
C ILE A 92 -7.01 -8.70 11.19
N ALA A 93 -6.90 -7.37 11.04
CA ALA A 93 -5.71 -6.62 11.40
C ALA A 93 -5.32 -6.83 12.87
N SER A 94 -6.31 -6.76 13.76
CA SER A 94 -6.13 -7.00 15.20
C SER A 94 -5.68 -8.44 15.49
N GLU A 95 -6.24 -9.43 14.82
CA GLU A 95 -5.86 -10.85 14.99
C GLU A 95 -4.44 -11.14 14.48
N LEU A 96 -4.02 -10.48 13.42
CA LEU A 96 -2.68 -10.62 12.83
C LEU A 96 -1.62 -9.69 13.46
N GLY A 97 -2.01 -8.84 14.43
CA GLY A 97 -1.11 -7.98 15.18
C GLY A 97 -0.53 -6.80 14.41
N THR A 98 -1.17 -6.38 13.29
CA THR A 98 -0.80 -5.16 12.57
C THR A 98 -1.73 -4.01 12.92
N GLN A 99 -1.18 -2.79 12.92
CA GLN A 99 -1.94 -1.57 13.17
C GLN A 99 -2.25 -0.79 11.88
N ILE A 100 -1.74 -1.22 10.74
CA ILE A 100 -1.84 -0.48 9.48
C ILE A 100 -2.81 -1.20 8.54
N VAL A 101 -3.80 -0.47 8.05
CA VAL A 101 -4.73 -0.91 7.00
C VAL A 101 -4.63 0.06 5.83
N ARG A 102 -4.13 -0.40 4.69
CA ARG A 102 -4.11 0.38 3.47
C ARG A 102 -5.52 0.51 2.90
N VAL A 103 -5.90 1.73 2.51
CA VAL A 103 -7.22 2.09 1.97
C VAL A 103 -7.10 3.03 0.77
N PHE A 104 -8.20 3.18 0.05
CA PHE A 104 -8.33 4.09 -1.10
C PHE A 104 -9.48 5.10 -0.90
N SER A 105 -9.61 6.08 -1.80
CA SER A 105 -10.58 7.18 -1.70
C SER A 105 -11.67 7.17 -2.78
N PHE A 106 -12.13 6.00 -3.13
CA PHE A 106 -13.25 5.73 -4.04
C PHE A 106 -13.01 6.13 -5.50
N PHE A 107 -13.49 5.30 -6.44
CA PHE A 107 -13.47 5.62 -7.85
C PHE A 107 -14.45 6.76 -8.15
N VAL A 108 -13.92 7.83 -8.75
CA VAL A 108 -14.72 9.00 -9.13
C VAL A 108 -15.39 8.75 -10.47
N PRO A 109 -16.65 9.18 -10.67
CA PRO A 109 -17.32 9.01 -11.95
C PRO A 109 -16.54 9.59 -13.12
N PRO A 110 -16.36 8.84 -14.22
CA PRO A 110 -15.56 9.31 -15.36
C PRO A 110 -16.11 10.63 -15.95
N GLY A 111 -15.19 11.56 -16.29
CA GLY A 111 -15.53 12.82 -16.92
C GLY A 111 -16.06 13.91 -15.98
N ALA A 112 -16.28 13.61 -14.71
CA ALA A 112 -16.61 14.62 -13.72
C ALA A 112 -15.32 15.16 -13.06
N PRO A 113 -15.20 16.48 -12.83
CA PRO A 113 -14.10 17.03 -12.05
C PRO A 113 -14.10 16.42 -10.63
N PRO A 114 -13.00 15.82 -10.17
CA PRO A 114 -12.93 15.17 -8.85
C PRO A 114 -13.37 16.08 -7.69
N GLU A 115 -13.10 17.38 -7.81
CA GLU A 115 -13.41 18.39 -6.79
C GLU A 115 -14.91 18.51 -6.47
N ARG A 116 -15.79 18.14 -7.42
CA ARG A 116 -17.23 18.10 -7.19
C ARG A 116 -17.64 17.02 -6.18
N HIS A 117 -16.82 16.00 -6.06
CA HIS A 117 -17.06 14.84 -5.19
C HIS A 117 -16.35 14.94 -3.85
N ARG A 118 -15.51 15.99 -3.66
CA ARG A 118 -14.68 16.19 -2.47
C ARG A 118 -15.44 15.95 -1.17
N ARG A 119 -16.59 16.58 -0.99
CA ARG A 119 -17.34 16.45 0.26
C ARG A 119 -17.79 15.01 0.50
N GLN A 120 -18.34 14.36 -0.51
CA GLN A 120 -18.82 12.99 -0.39
C GLN A 120 -17.68 12.02 -0.07
N VAL A 121 -16.50 12.20 -0.67
CA VAL A 121 -15.32 11.39 -0.37
C VAL A 121 -14.88 11.60 1.07
N ILE A 122 -14.76 12.86 1.52
CA ILE A 122 -14.36 13.17 2.90
C ILE A 122 -15.34 12.57 3.91
N ASP A 123 -16.65 12.73 3.71
CA ASP A 123 -17.66 12.18 4.62
C ASP A 123 -17.54 10.65 4.73
N ARG A 124 -17.24 9.96 3.61
CA ARG A 124 -17.01 8.50 3.59
C ARG A 124 -15.71 8.10 4.27
N MET A 125 -14.61 8.81 3.97
CA MET A 125 -13.32 8.54 4.62
C MET A 125 -13.38 8.79 6.12
N PHE A 126 -14.11 9.81 6.55
CA PHE A 126 -14.37 10.07 7.96
C PHE A 126 -15.05 8.87 8.64
N ALA A 127 -16.13 8.35 8.05
CA ALA A 127 -16.85 7.20 8.60
C ALA A 127 -16.00 5.91 8.66
N LEU A 128 -15.10 5.69 7.70
CA LEU A 128 -14.13 4.59 7.75
C LEU A 128 -13.08 4.81 8.86
N THR A 129 -12.66 6.07 9.03
CA THR A 129 -11.64 6.44 10.02
C THR A 129 -12.16 6.27 11.45
N GLU A 130 -13.42 6.57 11.73
CA GLU A 130 -14.05 6.31 13.04
C GLU A 130 -13.94 4.83 13.43
N ILE A 131 -14.14 3.88 12.49
CA ILE A 131 -13.97 2.45 12.76
C ILE A 131 -12.49 2.12 13.12
N ALA A 132 -11.55 2.75 12.45
CA ALA A 132 -10.13 2.55 12.74
C ALA A 132 -9.72 3.12 14.10
N GLU A 133 -10.21 4.30 14.46
CA GLU A 133 -9.99 4.92 15.78
C GLU A 133 -10.48 4.02 16.91
N ASP A 134 -11.69 3.47 16.78
CA ASP A 134 -12.29 2.56 17.77
C ASP A 134 -11.45 1.28 18.00
N ARG A 135 -10.60 0.91 17.03
CA ARG A 135 -9.74 -0.29 17.06
C ARG A 135 -8.25 0.02 17.25
N GLY A 136 -7.88 1.29 17.39
CA GLY A 136 -6.48 1.72 17.50
C GLY A 136 -5.66 1.45 16.24
N LEU A 137 -6.31 1.48 15.06
CA LEU A 137 -5.69 1.25 13.76
C LEU A 137 -5.37 2.58 13.05
N ILE A 138 -4.47 2.50 12.09
CA ILE A 138 -4.15 3.59 11.16
C ILE A 138 -4.61 3.19 9.77
N LEU A 139 -5.48 3.99 9.16
CA LEU A 139 -5.79 3.90 7.75
C LEU A 139 -4.70 4.64 6.96
N ALA A 140 -3.91 3.89 6.21
CA ALA A 140 -2.88 4.41 5.34
C ALA A 140 -3.44 4.56 3.92
N HIS A 141 -3.81 5.79 3.55
CA HIS A 141 -4.39 6.09 2.25
C HIS A 141 -3.33 6.02 1.15
N GLU A 142 -3.51 5.11 0.21
CA GLU A 142 -2.68 5.00 -0.99
C GLU A 142 -3.20 5.90 -2.10
N ASN A 143 -2.30 6.66 -2.72
CA ASN A 143 -2.59 7.37 -3.96
C ASN A 143 -2.73 6.37 -5.11
N GLU A 144 -3.80 6.50 -5.90
CA GLU A 144 -4.10 5.59 -7.01
C GLU A 144 -4.82 6.37 -8.11
N LYS A 145 -4.68 5.91 -9.35
CA LYS A 145 -5.42 6.48 -10.49
C LYS A 145 -6.93 6.20 -10.37
N GLU A 146 -7.72 7.06 -10.98
CA GLU A 146 -9.19 7.00 -11.05
C GLU A 146 -9.93 7.21 -9.72
N ILE A 147 -9.24 7.28 -8.58
CA ILE A 147 -9.83 7.65 -7.29
C ILE A 147 -9.68 9.14 -7.01
N TYR A 148 -10.33 9.66 -5.97
CA TYR A 148 -10.18 11.08 -5.62
C TYR A 148 -8.74 11.45 -5.30
N GLY A 149 -8.04 10.62 -4.54
CA GLY A 149 -6.65 10.81 -4.12
C GLY A 149 -5.61 10.33 -5.13
N ASP A 150 -5.72 10.76 -6.39
CA ASP A 150 -4.81 10.43 -7.47
C ASP A 150 -3.64 11.44 -7.61
N ARG A 151 -3.72 12.58 -6.93
CA ARG A 151 -2.71 13.63 -6.91
C ARG A 151 -2.31 14.02 -5.50
N PRO A 152 -1.05 14.45 -5.29
CA PRO A 152 -0.55 14.80 -3.96
C PRO A 152 -1.40 15.83 -3.21
N GLU A 153 -1.90 16.85 -3.91
CA GLU A 153 -2.74 17.90 -3.32
C GLU A 153 -4.06 17.35 -2.81
N ARG A 154 -4.68 16.41 -3.55
CA ARG A 154 -5.92 15.77 -3.15
C ARG A 154 -5.72 14.77 -2.02
N CYS A 155 -4.59 14.06 -2.00
CA CYS A 155 -4.21 13.22 -0.86
C CYS A 155 -4.03 14.05 0.42
N ALA A 156 -3.27 15.14 0.35
CA ALA A 156 -3.04 16.04 1.48
C ALA A 156 -4.34 16.72 1.95
N ASP A 157 -5.21 17.11 1.00
CA ASP A 157 -6.53 17.68 1.30
C ASP A 157 -7.41 16.70 2.06
N LEU A 158 -7.49 15.43 1.62
CA LEU A 158 -8.24 14.38 2.33
C LEU A 158 -7.76 14.21 3.77
N ILE A 159 -6.46 14.05 3.95
CA ILE A 159 -5.89 13.80 5.29
C ILE A 159 -6.13 14.99 6.21
N THR A 160 -5.97 16.21 5.69
CA THR A 160 -6.21 17.44 6.44
C THR A 160 -7.69 17.61 6.77
N ALA A 161 -8.58 17.30 5.83
CA ALA A 161 -10.01 17.48 6.00
C ALA A 161 -10.64 16.44 6.96
N VAL A 162 -10.16 15.18 6.92
CA VAL A 162 -10.55 14.16 7.91
C VAL A 162 -10.00 14.53 9.29
N GLY A 163 -8.77 15.07 9.37
CA GLY A 163 -8.20 15.66 10.57
C GLY A 163 -7.87 14.68 11.70
N SER A 164 -7.86 13.37 11.43
CA SER A 164 -7.60 12.32 12.41
C SER A 164 -6.15 11.85 12.41
N PRO A 165 -5.56 11.56 13.57
CA PRO A 165 -4.28 10.85 13.65
C PRO A 165 -4.35 9.41 13.13
N ALA A 166 -5.53 8.82 13.03
CA ALA A 166 -5.75 7.49 12.48
C ALA A 166 -5.86 7.46 10.94
N PHE A 167 -5.83 8.61 10.25
CA PHE A 167 -5.83 8.68 8.80
C PHE A 167 -4.54 9.30 8.28
N ARG A 168 -3.72 8.53 7.61
CA ARG A 168 -2.34 8.84 7.20
C ARG A 168 -2.11 8.50 5.73
N ALA A 169 -0.92 8.79 5.22
CA ALA A 169 -0.52 8.52 3.84
C ALA A 169 0.32 7.25 3.70
N THR A 170 0.01 6.48 2.69
CA THR A 170 0.92 5.57 1.99
C THR A 170 1.36 6.28 0.70
N PHE A 171 2.63 6.15 0.34
CA PHE A 171 3.17 6.79 -0.86
C PHE A 171 3.55 5.72 -1.88
N ASP A 172 2.93 5.77 -3.05
CA ASP A 172 3.26 4.95 -4.21
C ASP A 172 3.74 5.86 -5.36
N ALA A 173 5.01 5.73 -5.73
CA ALA A 173 5.62 6.58 -6.75
C ALA A 173 5.08 6.27 -8.15
N ALA A 174 4.90 4.99 -8.51
CA ALA A 174 4.44 4.60 -9.84
C ALA A 174 3.02 5.09 -10.12
N ASN A 175 2.12 5.00 -9.14
CA ASN A 175 0.76 5.50 -9.28
C ASN A 175 0.73 7.02 -9.55
N PHE A 176 1.62 7.79 -8.92
CA PHE A 176 1.78 9.21 -9.23
C PHE A 176 2.34 9.44 -10.64
N VAL A 177 3.37 8.70 -11.06
CA VAL A 177 3.90 8.78 -12.44
C VAL A 177 2.80 8.53 -13.46
N GLN A 178 1.98 7.50 -13.25
CA GLN A 178 0.85 7.15 -14.12
C GLN A 178 -0.25 8.23 -14.15
N CYS A 179 -0.29 9.11 -13.15
CA CYS A 179 -1.14 10.31 -13.10
C CYS A 179 -0.45 11.57 -13.63
N GLY A 180 0.74 11.45 -14.22
CA GLY A 180 1.50 12.57 -14.77
C GLY A 180 2.09 13.51 -13.72
N VAL A 181 2.43 12.98 -12.55
CA VAL A 181 3.05 13.69 -11.42
C VAL A 181 4.53 13.30 -11.31
N GLN A 182 5.39 14.20 -10.92
CA GLN A 182 6.76 13.92 -10.49
C GLN A 182 6.76 13.65 -8.99
N PRO A 183 6.83 12.35 -8.54
CA PRO A 183 6.42 11.98 -7.18
C PRO A 183 7.19 12.68 -6.07
N HIS A 184 8.52 12.70 -6.16
CA HIS A 184 9.34 13.36 -5.15
C HIS A 184 9.20 14.89 -5.23
N THR A 185 9.35 15.46 -6.44
CA THR A 185 9.38 16.90 -6.67
C THR A 185 8.07 17.58 -6.30
N GLU A 186 6.93 16.99 -6.67
CA GLU A 186 5.60 17.59 -6.49
C GLU A 186 4.86 17.02 -5.27
N GLY A 187 5.12 15.74 -4.89
CA GLY A 187 4.31 15.03 -3.92
C GLY A 187 4.93 14.87 -2.54
N TYR A 188 6.23 14.52 -2.48
CA TYR A 188 6.85 14.15 -1.21
C TYR A 188 6.73 15.25 -0.13
N GLY A 189 7.02 16.50 -0.50
CA GLY A 189 6.95 17.62 0.46
C GLY A 189 5.57 17.84 1.06
N LEU A 190 4.51 17.59 0.31
CA LEU A 190 3.11 17.70 0.76
C LEU A 190 2.71 16.56 1.68
N LEU A 191 3.16 15.32 1.39
CA LEU A 191 2.70 14.11 2.07
C LEU A 191 3.60 13.67 3.23
N ARG A 192 4.88 14.10 3.23
CA ARG A 192 5.84 13.74 4.28
C ARG A 192 5.32 13.87 5.72
N PRO A 193 4.58 14.93 6.12
CA PRO A 193 4.10 15.06 7.51
C PRO A 193 3.09 13.97 7.91
N TYR A 194 2.52 13.27 6.93
CA TYR A 194 1.47 12.28 7.11
C TYR A 194 1.91 10.87 6.76
N LEU A 195 3.13 10.70 6.22
CA LEU A 195 3.60 9.44 5.68
C LEU A 195 3.91 8.43 6.78
N VAL A 196 3.30 7.25 6.71
CA VAL A 196 3.52 6.14 7.64
C VAL A 196 3.97 4.86 6.95
N TYR A 197 3.84 4.78 5.62
CA TYR A 197 4.09 3.57 4.84
C TYR A 197 4.55 3.95 3.43
N LEU A 198 5.53 3.22 2.89
CA LEU A 198 5.99 3.40 1.51
C LEU A 198 5.73 2.12 0.73
N GLN A 199 5.02 2.22 -0.38
CA GLN A 199 4.92 1.15 -1.38
C GLN A 199 5.91 1.42 -2.50
N VAL A 200 6.72 0.42 -2.82
CA VAL A 200 7.80 0.53 -3.80
C VAL A 200 7.37 -0.12 -5.10
N LYS A 201 7.02 0.73 -6.01
CA LYS A 201 6.72 0.47 -7.41
C LYS A 201 7.25 1.64 -8.22
N ASP A 202 7.86 1.41 -9.36
CA ASP A 202 8.37 2.46 -10.25
C ASP A 202 7.73 2.33 -11.63
N ALA A 203 7.66 3.41 -12.38
CA ALA A 203 7.03 3.39 -13.70
C ALA A 203 7.70 4.38 -14.66
N LEU A 204 7.60 4.08 -15.96
CA LEU A 204 8.02 4.97 -17.02
C LEU A 204 6.92 6.00 -17.34
N ALA A 205 7.22 7.28 -17.25
CA ALA A 205 6.25 8.36 -17.52
C ALA A 205 5.71 8.33 -18.96
N ALA A 206 6.54 7.91 -19.91
CA ALA A 206 6.18 7.87 -21.33
C ALA A 206 5.11 6.81 -21.66
N THR A 207 5.07 5.70 -20.92
CA THR A 207 4.21 4.55 -21.24
C THR A 207 3.29 4.14 -20.10
N GLY A 208 3.60 4.53 -18.85
CA GLY A 208 2.97 4.03 -17.64
C GLY A 208 3.40 2.59 -17.29
N GLU A 209 4.35 2.00 -18.04
CA GLU A 209 4.85 0.65 -17.78
C GLU A 209 5.56 0.60 -16.42
N VAL A 210 5.25 -0.43 -15.64
CA VAL A 210 5.88 -0.64 -14.34
C VAL A 210 7.23 -1.32 -14.51
N VAL A 211 8.23 -0.80 -13.80
CA VAL A 211 9.61 -1.26 -13.82
C VAL A 211 10.13 -1.41 -12.37
N PRO A 212 11.24 -2.14 -12.15
CA PRO A 212 11.86 -2.21 -10.83
C PRO A 212 12.28 -0.84 -10.31
N ALA A 213 12.31 -0.70 -8.98
CA ALA A 213 12.71 0.54 -8.30
C ALA A 213 14.01 1.13 -8.83
N GLY A 214 14.01 2.42 -9.10
CA GLY A 214 15.15 3.18 -9.64
C GLY A 214 15.37 3.02 -11.15
N GLN A 215 14.50 2.29 -11.86
CA GLN A 215 14.59 2.11 -13.32
C GLN A 215 13.52 2.92 -14.08
N GLY A 216 12.67 3.64 -13.37
CA GLY A 216 11.61 4.48 -13.92
C GLY A 216 11.78 5.97 -13.59
N ASP A 217 10.68 6.68 -13.73
CA ASP A 217 10.57 8.13 -13.51
C ASP A 217 9.97 8.45 -12.13
N GLY A 218 9.79 7.44 -11.22
CA GLY A 218 9.17 7.58 -9.90
C GLY A 218 10.00 8.33 -8.87
N GLN A 219 11.23 8.75 -9.20
CA GLN A 219 12.12 9.45 -8.26
C GLN A 219 12.26 8.69 -6.92
N VAL A 220 12.33 7.35 -7.01
CA VAL A 220 12.33 6.46 -5.84
C VAL A 220 13.59 6.70 -4.98
N GLY A 221 14.75 6.88 -5.60
CA GLY A 221 16.01 7.13 -4.90
C GLY A 221 15.98 8.44 -4.10
N GLU A 222 15.46 9.50 -4.68
CA GLU A 222 15.29 10.80 -4.02
C GLU A 222 14.34 10.70 -2.83
N THR A 223 13.23 9.98 -3.00
CA THR A 223 12.24 9.76 -1.93
C THR A 223 12.84 8.95 -0.78
N LEU A 224 13.54 7.84 -1.06
CA LEU A 224 14.21 7.02 -0.05
C LEU A 224 15.29 7.81 0.71
N SER A 225 16.09 8.62 -0.01
CA SER A 225 17.10 9.49 0.60
C SER A 225 16.48 10.51 1.55
N ALA A 226 15.41 11.16 1.11
CA ALA A 226 14.71 12.15 1.91
C ALA A 226 14.01 11.53 3.14
N LEU A 227 13.49 10.31 3.02
CA LEU A 227 12.94 9.54 4.15
C LEU A 227 14.02 9.23 5.18
N ARG A 228 15.20 8.72 4.74
CA ARG A 228 16.36 8.52 5.62
C ARG A 228 16.71 9.81 6.36
N ASP A 229 16.89 10.91 5.62
CA ASP A 229 17.35 12.17 6.18
C ASP A 229 16.31 12.81 7.13
N SER A 230 15.03 12.47 6.97
CA SER A 230 13.95 12.91 7.85
C SER A 230 13.74 12.06 9.09
N GLY A 231 14.43 10.93 9.19
CA GLY A 231 14.26 10.06 10.34
C GLY A 231 13.07 9.11 10.24
N PHE A 232 12.63 8.77 9.06
CA PHE A 232 11.52 7.84 8.88
C PHE A 232 11.85 6.45 9.46
N GLU A 233 10.96 5.95 10.30
CA GLU A 233 10.98 4.60 10.84
C GLU A 233 9.68 3.92 10.45
N GLY A 234 9.70 3.12 9.40
CA GLY A 234 8.49 2.49 8.88
C GLY A 234 8.80 1.40 7.87
N TYR A 235 7.73 0.90 7.29
CA TYR A 235 7.80 -0.16 6.30
C TYR A 235 8.04 0.40 4.89
N VAL A 236 8.85 -0.35 4.15
CA VAL A 236 9.10 -0.17 2.71
C VAL A 236 8.67 -1.45 2.02
N SER A 237 7.51 -1.42 1.40
CA SER A 237 6.79 -2.59 0.90
C SER A 237 6.86 -2.69 -0.61
N LEU A 238 7.30 -3.84 -1.12
CA LEU A 238 7.37 -4.13 -2.56
C LEU A 238 5.96 -4.39 -3.12
N GLU A 239 5.61 -3.67 -4.18
CA GLU A 239 4.42 -3.91 -5.01
C GLU A 239 4.82 -3.90 -6.49
N PRO A 240 5.58 -4.91 -6.97
CA PRO A 240 6.33 -4.78 -8.22
C PRO A 240 5.51 -4.77 -9.51
N HIS A 241 4.35 -5.43 -9.61
CA HIS A 241 3.49 -5.53 -10.82
C HIS A 241 4.24 -5.83 -12.13
N LEU A 242 5.34 -6.60 -12.09
CA LEU A 242 6.24 -6.79 -13.25
C LEU A 242 5.75 -7.81 -14.27
N GLY A 243 4.75 -8.62 -13.96
CA GLY A 243 4.14 -9.58 -14.89
C GLY A 243 2.83 -9.04 -15.42
N GLU A 244 1.89 -8.77 -14.52
CA GLU A 244 0.58 -8.23 -14.86
C GLU A 244 0.28 -7.04 -13.95
N ALA A 245 -0.36 -6.02 -14.51
CA ALA A 245 -0.84 -4.86 -13.77
C ALA A 245 -2.31 -4.62 -14.12
N GLY A 246 -3.18 -4.59 -13.12
CA GLY A 246 -4.62 -4.41 -13.29
C GLY A 246 -5.20 -3.40 -12.31
N ARG A 247 -6.48 -3.06 -12.49
CA ARG A 247 -7.21 -2.06 -11.67
C ARG A 247 -7.25 -2.43 -10.18
N TYR A 248 -7.21 -3.72 -9.85
CA TYR A 248 -7.39 -4.21 -8.47
C TYR A 248 -6.12 -4.79 -7.84
N GLY A 249 -5.03 -4.82 -8.56
CA GLY A 249 -3.74 -5.35 -8.12
C GLY A 249 -2.89 -5.84 -9.28
N GLY A 250 -1.74 -6.39 -8.98
CA GLY A 250 -0.81 -6.93 -9.96
C GLY A 250 -0.27 -8.29 -9.57
N PHE A 251 0.54 -8.84 -10.46
CA PHE A 251 1.23 -10.10 -10.28
C PHE A 251 2.60 -10.03 -10.93
N SER A 252 3.61 -10.60 -10.30
CA SER A 252 4.99 -10.57 -10.77
C SER A 252 5.57 -11.96 -11.00
N GLY A 253 5.04 -12.95 -10.32
CA GLY A 253 5.62 -14.28 -10.18
C GLY A 253 6.90 -14.30 -9.33
N PRO A 254 7.40 -15.48 -8.94
CA PRO A 254 8.56 -15.61 -8.06
C PRO A 254 9.81 -14.90 -8.58
N GLN A 255 10.07 -14.99 -9.90
CA GLN A 255 11.24 -14.35 -10.50
C GLN A 255 11.11 -12.83 -10.60
N GLY A 256 9.90 -12.32 -10.93
CA GLY A 256 9.61 -10.89 -10.98
C GLY A 256 9.74 -10.26 -9.61
N PHE A 257 9.18 -10.87 -8.58
CA PHE A 257 9.29 -10.40 -7.21
C PHE A 257 10.76 -10.35 -6.72
N ARG A 258 11.54 -11.42 -6.98
CA ARG A 258 12.97 -11.42 -6.65
C ARG A 258 13.74 -10.31 -7.36
N ARG A 259 13.46 -10.10 -8.66
CA ARG A 259 14.08 -9.01 -9.42
C ARG A 259 13.77 -7.64 -8.79
N ALA A 260 12.54 -7.43 -8.37
CA ALA A 260 12.15 -6.19 -7.69
C ALA A 260 12.82 -6.03 -6.32
N ALA A 261 12.88 -7.10 -5.52
CA ALA A 261 13.55 -7.09 -4.21
C ALA A 261 15.06 -6.78 -4.35
N GLN A 262 15.72 -7.39 -5.31
CA GLN A 262 17.15 -7.15 -5.57
C GLN A 262 17.40 -5.72 -6.06
N ALA A 263 16.53 -5.18 -6.92
CA ALA A 263 16.64 -3.79 -7.38
C ALA A 263 16.47 -2.79 -6.22
N LEU A 264 15.47 -3.00 -5.36
CA LEU A 264 15.30 -2.15 -4.16
C LEU A 264 16.50 -2.22 -3.23
N LYS A 265 17.00 -3.42 -2.92
CA LYS A 265 18.16 -3.60 -2.03
C LYS A 265 19.41 -2.94 -2.62
N ALA A 266 19.68 -3.11 -3.91
CA ALA A 266 20.80 -2.46 -4.58
C ALA A 266 20.71 -0.92 -4.47
N LEU A 267 19.50 -0.37 -4.63
CA LEU A 267 19.27 1.07 -4.49
C LEU A 267 19.47 1.53 -3.03
N LEU A 268 19.00 0.77 -2.05
CA LEU A 268 19.22 1.08 -0.62
C LEU A 268 20.70 1.02 -0.25
N ASP A 269 21.43 0.03 -0.75
CA ASP A 269 22.89 -0.10 -0.55
C ASP A 269 23.66 1.08 -1.16
N GLU A 270 23.30 1.48 -2.41
CA GLU A 270 23.89 2.65 -3.09
C GLU A 270 23.65 3.93 -2.27
N LEU A 271 22.46 4.08 -1.70
CA LEU A 271 22.08 5.23 -0.88
C LEU A 271 22.60 5.12 0.57
N SER A 272 23.31 4.04 0.94
CA SER A 272 23.78 3.77 2.30
C SER A 272 22.66 3.79 3.34
N ILE A 273 21.51 3.20 3.00
CA ILE A 273 20.33 3.07 3.86
C ILE A 273 20.32 1.66 4.45
N SER A 274 20.33 1.55 5.78
CA SER A 274 20.20 0.26 6.45
C SER A 274 18.75 -0.26 6.37
N TYR A 275 18.60 -1.57 6.18
CA TYR A 275 17.30 -2.25 6.14
C TYR A 275 17.38 -3.64 6.80
N GLN A 276 16.21 -4.19 7.15
CA GLN A 276 16.05 -5.53 7.71
C GLN A 276 14.80 -6.21 7.15
#